data_aa1baad444a1a4097964b45deea4652f
#
_entry.id   aa1baad444a1a4097964b45deea4652f
#
_cell.length_a   1.000
_cell.length_b   1.000
_cell.length_c   1.000
_cell.angle_alpha   90.00
_cell.angle_beta   90.00
_cell.angle_gamma   90.00
#
_symmetry.space_group_name_H-M   'P 1'
#
loop_
_entity.id
_entity.type
_entity.pdbx_description
1 polymer ?
#
loop_
_entity_poly.entity_id
_entity_poly.type
_entity_poly.pdbx_seq_one_letter_code
_entity_poly.pdbx_strand_id
1 'polypeptide(L)'
;MVLELAPIVLGFIAGITVLLGALLILYSGRKASGTSLGFLNGLAGGVLAYLALEAGSEVSEYVEGLARLDTLADFLVAFIVTSVALIGTWLILAGVERRLISSGGMSSSVLTATIVSIALGLHNVGEGFAIAASLLAGRIASALLFTVGFAVHNLTEGFAIAGPFFTRSPVKVVDKXLVSLVAGLSLLAGLPVVPGALVYYLGVSSELFTATLLTIATASIIYAMLHINLSALAKLGGVSGPLFWISIFSGIALAYTTETIILFSIS
;
A
#
# COMPACT_ATOMS: atom_id res chain seq x y z
N MET A 1 -14.41 0.28 27.19
CA MET A 1 -12.95 0.44 27.24
C MET A 1 -12.23 -0.40 26.18
N VAL A 2 -12.42 -1.74 26.13
CA VAL A 2 -11.74 -2.58 25.11
C VAL A 2 -12.15 -2.19 23.69
N LEU A 3 -13.45 -2.05 23.41
CA LEU A 3 -13.96 -1.66 22.10
C LEU A 3 -13.58 -0.23 21.72
N GLU A 4 -13.40 0.65 22.70
CA GLU A 4 -12.99 2.03 22.45
C GLU A 4 -11.55 2.13 21.94
N LEU A 5 -10.68 1.19 22.32
CA LEU A 5 -9.30 1.16 21.85
C LEU A 5 -9.11 0.31 20.60
N ALA A 6 -10.16 -0.44 20.18
CA ALA A 6 -10.05 -1.37 19.05
C ALA A 6 -9.49 -0.72 17.77
N PRO A 7 -9.96 0.48 17.33
CA PRO A 7 -9.42 1.08 16.09
C PRO A 7 -7.91 1.31 16.17
N ILE A 8 -7.43 1.82 17.32
CA ILE A 8 -6.00 2.11 17.51
C ILE A 8 -5.18 0.81 17.46
N VAL A 9 -5.65 -0.20 18.22
CA VAL A 9 -4.93 -1.49 18.34
C VAL A 9 -4.88 -2.21 16.99
N LEU A 10 -6.03 -2.29 16.30
CA LEU A 10 -6.11 -2.99 15.01
C LEU A 10 -5.29 -2.26 13.94
N GLY A 11 -5.40 -0.92 13.89
CA GLY A 11 -4.58 -0.12 12.98
C GLY A 11 -3.09 -0.26 13.25
N PHE A 12 -2.69 -0.28 14.53
CA PHE A 12 -1.29 -0.46 14.90
C PHE A 12 -0.78 -1.86 14.50
N ILE A 13 -1.58 -2.91 14.75
CA ILE A 13 -1.22 -4.29 14.37
C ILE A 13 -0.99 -4.39 12.86
N ALA A 14 -1.92 -3.86 12.06
CA ALA A 14 -1.78 -3.88 10.61
C ALA A 14 -0.55 -3.09 10.16
N GLY A 15 -0.39 -1.84 10.63
CA GLY A 15 0.67 -0.96 10.16
C GLY A 15 2.09 -1.36 10.57
N ILE A 16 2.26 -1.94 11.77
CA ILE A 16 3.61 -2.29 12.26
C ILE A 16 4.24 -3.43 11.42
N THR A 17 3.43 -4.20 10.70
CA THR A 17 3.95 -5.30 9.88
C THR A 17 4.79 -4.80 8.69
N VAL A 18 4.58 -3.56 8.21
CA VAL A 18 5.48 -2.94 7.22
C VAL A 18 6.92 -2.93 7.76
N LEU A 19 7.09 -2.49 9.01
CA LEU A 19 8.42 -2.47 9.64
C LEU A 19 8.99 -3.90 9.76
N LEU A 20 8.16 -4.87 10.15
CA LEU A 20 8.62 -6.27 10.28
C LEU A 20 9.11 -6.81 8.93
N GLY A 21 8.37 -6.54 7.85
CA GLY A 21 8.76 -6.94 6.50
C GLY A 21 10.08 -6.30 6.07
N ALA A 22 10.24 -5.00 6.30
CA ALA A 22 11.46 -4.29 5.95
C ALA A 22 12.67 -4.81 6.72
N LEU A 23 12.50 -5.08 8.03
CA LEU A 23 13.58 -5.65 8.85
C LEU A 23 13.96 -7.05 8.37
N LEU A 24 12.97 -7.86 7.97
CA LEU A 24 13.24 -9.19 7.42
C LEU A 24 14.17 -9.09 6.20
N ILE A 25 13.91 -8.15 5.29
CA ILE A 25 14.76 -7.92 4.11
C ILE A 25 16.13 -7.35 4.51
N LEU A 26 16.19 -6.44 5.47
CA LEU A 26 17.47 -5.86 5.93
C LEU A 26 18.43 -6.96 6.43
N TYR A 27 17.92 -7.92 7.20
CA TYR A 27 18.77 -8.95 7.80
C TYR A 27 19.02 -10.14 6.86
N SER A 28 18.05 -10.51 6.00
CA SER A 28 18.18 -11.64 5.06
C SER A 28 18.81 -11.21 3.73
N GLY A 29 18.56 -9.98 3.27
CA GLY A 29 18.97 -9.50 1.94
C GLY A 29 20.47 -9.51 1.69
N ARG A 30 21.28 -9.44 2.75
CA ARG A 30 22.74 -9.53 2.66
C ARG A 30 23.22 -10.88 2.09
N LYS A 31 22.46 -11.94 2.32
CA LYS A 31 22.78 -13.30 1.87
C LYS A 31 21.99 -13.71 0.63
N ALA A 32 20.95 -12.93 0.29
CA ALA A 32 20.09 -13.23 -0.85
C ALA A 32 20.75 -12.81 -2.17
N SER A 33 20.47 -13.56 -3.22
CA SER A 33 20.92 -13.19 -4.56
C SER A 33 20.14 -11.98 -5.07
N GLY A 34 20.72 -11.24 -6.01
CA GLY A 34 20.00 -10.14 -6.68
C GLY A 34 18.71 -10.62 -7.34
N THR A 35 18.70 -11.84 -7.86
CA THR A 35 17.52 -12.48 -8.46
C THR A 35 16.43 -12.71 -7.40
N SER A 36 16.81 -13.25 -6.21
CA SER A 36 15.83 -13.47 -5.12
C SER A 36 15.19 -12.16 -4.67
N LEU A 37 16.01 -11.12 -4.52
CA LEU A 37 15.52 -9.78 -4.11
C LEU A 37 14.66 -9.14 -5.20
N GLY A 38 15.03 -9.32 -6.46
CA GLY A 38 14.22 -8.90 -7.61
C GLY A 38 12.87 -9.60 -7.61
N PHE A 39 12.88 -10.91 -7.31
CA PHE A 39 11.64 -11.71 -7.21
C PHE A 39 10.73 -11.20 -6.10
N LEU A 40 11.28 -10.91 -4.91
CA LEU A 40 10.49 -10.36 -3.79
C LEU A 40 9.91 -8.97 -4.12
N ASN A 41 10.68 -8.13 -4.85
CA ASN A 41 10.15 -6.84 -5.30
C ASN A 41 9.02 -7.04 -6.33
N GLY A 42 9.17 -7.96 -7.28
CA GLY A 42 8.12 -8.27 -8.25
C GLY A 42 6.87 -8.84 -7.58
N LEU A 43 7.06 -9.69 -6.57
CA LEU A 43 5.97 -10.24 -5.76
C LEU A 43 5.23 -9.10 -5.06
N ALA A 44 5.96 -8.19 -4.37
CA ALA A 44 5.34 -7.02 -3.73
C ALA A 44 4.60 -6.15 -4.76
N GLY A 45 5.20 -5.93 -5.94
CA GLY A 45 4.56 -5.21 -7.04
C GLY A 45 3.29 -5.87 -7.56
N GLY A 46 3.25 -7.21 -7.54
CA GLY A 46 2.06 -7.99 -7.90
C GLY A 46 0.95 -7.86 -6.86
N VAL A 47 1.31 -7.92 -5.58
CA VAL A 47 0.35 -7.66 -4.48
C VAL A 47 -0.28 -6.27 -4.67
N LEU A 48 0.54 -5.24 -4.87
CA LEU A 48 0.05 -3.87 -5.07
C LEU A 48 -0.82 -3.74 -6.33
N ALA A 49 -0.50 -4.47 -7.40
CA ALA A 49 -1.34 -4.48 -8.62
C ALA A 49 -2.74 -5.00 -8.32
N TYR A 50 -2.85 -6.07 -7.54
CA TYR A 50 -4.14 -6.63 -7.13
C TYR A 50 -4.92 -5.63 -6.27
N LEU A 51 -4.27 -5.06 -5.25
CA LEU A 51 -4.91 -4.09 -4.34
C LEU A 51 -5.41 -2.84 -5.09
N ALA A 52 -4.66 -2.38 -6.10
CA ALA A 52 -5.07 -1.25 -6.92
C ALA A 52 -6.34 -1.58 -7.73
N LEU A 53 -6.41 -2.80 -8.27
CA LEU A 53 -7.59 -3.26 -9.02
C LEU A 53 -8.82 -3.36 -8.10
N GLU A 54 -8.63 -3.93 -6.92
CA GLU A 54 -9.70 -4.09 -5.94
C GLU A 54 -10.26 -2.73 -5.51
N ALA A 55 -9.40 -1.84 -5.01
CA ALA A 55 -9.83 -0.52 -4.54
C ALA A 55 -10.46 0.30 -5.68
N GLY A 56 -9.87 0.23 -6.88
CA GLY A 56 -10.40 0.91 -8.06
C GLY A 56 -11.78 0.39 -8.48
N SER A 57 -12.00 -0.92 -8.35
CA SER A 57 -13.28 -1.56 -8.66
C SER A 57 -14.39 -1.03 -7.74
N GLU A 58 -14.12 -0.92 -6.43
CA GLU A 58 -15.10 -0.40 -5.47
C GLU A 58 -15.50 1.05 -5.80
N VAL A 59 -14.52 1.89 -6.18
CA VAL A 59 -14.80 3.27 -6.62
C VAL A 59 -15.70 3.28 -7.87
N SER A 60 -15.37 2.42 -8.85
CA SER A 60 -16.12 2.31 -10.10
C SER A 60 -17.56 1.90 -9.83
N GLU A 61 -17.77 0.89 -8.99
CA GLU A 61 -19.10 0.39 -8.62
C GLU A 61 -19.95 1.48 -7.96
N TYR A 62 -19.34 2.27 -7.06
CA TYR A 62 -20.03 3.37 -6.40
C TYR A 62 -20.50 4.43 -7.41
N VAL A 63 -19.59 4.88 -8.31
CA VAL A 63 -19.90 5.92 -9.29
C VAL A 63 -20.95 5.42 -10.31
N GLU A 64 -20.81 4.16 -10.76
CA GLU A 64 -21.78 3.53 -11.68
C GLU A 64 -23.16 3.37 -11.02
N GLY A 65 -23.18 3.05 -9.73
CA GLY A 65 -24.43 2.94 -8.96
C GLY A 65 -25.23 4.24 -9.01
N LEU A 66 -24.55 5.37 -8.82
CA LEU A 66 -25.20 6.69 -8.89
C LEU A 66 -25.74 7.00 -10.29
N ALA A 67 -25.01 6.60 -11.34
CA ALA A 67 -25.44 6.80 -12.73
C ALA A 67 -26.74 6.01 -13.04
N ARG A 68 -26.91 4.84 -12.42
CA ARG A 68 -28.11 4.01 -12.63
C ARG A 68 -29.34 4.50 -11.89
N LEU A 69 -29.16 5.32 -10.84
CA LEU A 69 -30.27 5.83 -10.03
C LEU A 69 -30.84 7.15 -10.55
N ASP A 70 -30.43 7.60 -11.73
CA ASP A 70 -30.85 8.87 -12.34
C ASP A 70 -30.58 10.09 -11.43
N THR A 71 -29.57 9.98 -10.57
CA THR A 71 -29.16 11.07 -9.68
C THR A 71 -27.97 11.81 -10.33
N LEU A 72 -28.24 12.51 -11.42
CA LEU A 72 -27.20 13.17 -12.22
C LEU A 72 -26.31 14.09 -11.36
N ALA A 73 -26.88 14.82 -10.42
CA ALA A 73 -26.11 15.73 -9.56
C ALA A 73 -25.12 14.95 -8.68
N ASP A 74 -25.57 13.88 -8.05
CA ASP A 74 -24.72 13.06 -7.18
C ASP A 74 -23.64 12.34 -7.98
N PHE A 75 -24.01 11.82 -9.17
CA PHE A 75 -23.06 11.22 -10.10
C PHE A 75 -21.96 12.20 -10.49
N LEU A 76 -22.33 13.45 -10.87
CA LEU A 76 -21.36 14.46 -11.27
C LEU A 76 -20.45 14.87 -10.11
N VAL A 77 -21.00 15.00 -8.91
CA VAL A 77 -20.21 15.32 -7.70
C VAL A 77 -19.20 14.16 -7.44
N ALA A 78 -19.67 12.92 -7.42
CA ALA A 78 -18.81 11.75 -7.18
C ALA A 78 -17.71 11.65 -8.26
N PHE A 79 -18.09 11.78 -9.54
CA PHE A 79 -17.16 11.72 -10.66
C PHE A 79 -16.08 12.81 -10.56
N ILE A 80 -16.49 14.05 -10.27
CA ILE A 80 -15.54 15.19 -10.16
C ILE A 80 -14.61 14.97 -8.96
N VAL A 81 -15.17 14.63 -7.79
CA VAL A 81 -14.38 14.46 -6.56
C VAL A 81 -13.38 13.33 -6.71
N THR A 82 -13.79 12.16 -7.23
CA THR A 82 -12.88 11.02 -7.42
C THR A 82 -11.85 11.31 -8.51
N SER A 83 -12.23 11.99 -9.60
CA SER A 83 -11.27 12.39 -10.65
C SER A 83 -10.22 13.35 -10.12
N VAL A 84 -10.63 14.34 -9.33
CA VAL A 84 -9.71 15.31 -8.70
C VAL A 84 -8.80 14.59 -7.69
N ALA A 85 -9.35 13.65 -6.91
CA ALA A 85 -8.58 12.86 -5.96
C ALA A 85 -7.52 12.00 -6.69
N LEU A 86 -7.91 11.32 -7.77
CA LEU A 86 -7.01 10.48 -8.58
C LEU A 86 -5.85 11.31 -9.16
N ILE A 87 -6.20 12.34 -9.92
CA ILE A 87 -5.22 13.19 -10.61
C ILE A 87 -4.38 13.95 -9.58
N GLY A 88 -5.03 14.51 -8.56
CA GLY A 88 -4.37 15.29 -7.49
C GLY A 88 -3.33 14.45 -6.76
N THR A 89 -3.66 13.22 -6.39
CA THR A 89 -2.72 12.31 -5.71
C THR A 89 -1.48 12.07 -6.58
N TRP A 90 -1.69 11.77 -7.88
CA TRP A 90 -0.58 11.56 -8.81
C TRP A 90 0.29 12.80 -8.96
N LEU A 91 -0.33 13.97 -9.12
CA LEU A 91 0.41 15.23 -9.27
C LEU A 91 1.20 15.59 -7.98
N ILE A 92 0.60 15.33 -6.81
CA ILE A 92 1.27 15.57 -5.52
C ILE A 92 2.49 14.64 -5.39
N LEU A 93 2.31 13.34 -5.65
CA LEU A 93 3.41 12.36 -5.56
C LEU A 93 4.53 12.69 -6.55
N ALA A 94 4.18 13.00 -7.80
CA ALA A 94 5.15 13.41 -8.83
C ALA A 94 5.87 14.71 -8.44
N GLY A 95 5.14 15.65 -7.86
CA GLY A 95 5.72 16.92 -7.36
C GLY A 95 6.70 16.69 -6.22
N VAL A 96 6.34 15.83 -5.28
CA VAL A 96 7.22 15.44 -4.15
C VAL A 96 8.48 14.78 -4.71
N GLU A 97 8.32 13.80 -5.60
CA GLU A 97 9.45 13.10 -6.20
C GLU A 97 10.39 14.07 -6.93
N ARG A 98 9.82 14.98 -7.74
CA ARG A 98 10.58 15.98 -8.46
C ARG A 98 11.40 16.87 -7.50
N ARG A 99 10.79 17.29 -6.38
CA ARG A 99 11.48 18.09 -5.35
C ARG A 99 12.63 17.30 -4.72
N LEU A 100 12.40 16.03 -4.40
CA LEU A 100 13.43 15.18 -3.81
C LEU A 100 14.61 14.98 -4.78
N ILE A 101 14.33 14.81 -6.08
CA ILE A 101 15.35 14.71 -7.12
C ILE A 101 16.14 16.02 -7.20
N SER A 102 15.43 17.16 -7.27
CA SER A 102 16.08 18.47 -7.46
C SER A 102 16.87 18.94 -6.25
N SER A 103 16.57 18.45 -5.04
CA SER A 103 17.34 18.79 -3.84
C SER A 103 18.75 18.18 -3.86
N GLY A 104 18.98 17.15 -4.67
CA GLY A 104 20.25 16.44 -4.74
C GLY A 104 20.57 15.68 -3.48
N GLY A 105 21.64 14.97 -3.47
CA GLY A 105 22.17 14.30 -2.28
C GLY A 105 21.56 12.96 -1.91
N MET A 106 20.43 12.56 -2.48
CA MET A 106 19.86 11.23 -2.23
C MET A 106 20.38 10.23 -3.24
N SER A 107 20.78 9.04 -2.75
CA SER A 107 21.05 7.92 -3.66
C SER A 107 19.74 7.43 -4.28
N SER A 108 19.84 6.78 -5.43
CA SER A 108 18.68 6.20 -6.12
C SER A 108 17.88 5.25 -5.23
N SER A 109 18.57 4.50 -4.36
CA SER A 109 17.89 3.58 -3.43
C SER A 109 17.07 4.33 -2.38
N VAL A 110 17.66 5.41 -1.80
CA VAL A 110 16.98 6.23 -0.79
C VAL A 110 15.76 6.92 -1.42
N LEU A 111 15.94 7.51 -2.61
CA LEU A 111 14.85 8.17 -3.33
C LEU A 111 13.68 7.21 -3.56
N THR A 112 13.96 6.04 -4.14
CA THR A 112 12.92 5.04 -4.43
C THR A 112 12.21 4.62 -3.14
N ALA A 113 12.96 4.27 -2.09
CA ALA A 113 12.38 3.85 -0.81
C ALA A 113 11.51 4.96 -0.20
N THR A 114 11.96 6.22 -0.28
CA THR A 114 11.20 7.36 0.27
C THR A 114 9.88 7.56 -0.48
N ILE A 115 9.91 7.56 -1.82
CA ILE A 115 8.71 7.76 -2.63
C ILE A 115 7.71 6.61 -2.41
N VAL A 116 8.22 5.38 -2.39
CA VAL A 116 7.39 4.19 -2.12
C VAL A 116 6.75 4.32 -0.72
N SER A 117 7.54 4.73 0.30
CA SER A 117 7.00 4.87 1.67
C SER A 117 5.92 5.93 1.76
N ILE A 118 6.09 7.07 1.07
CA ILE A 118 5.07 8.13 1.06
C ILE A 118 3.79 7.63 0.38
N ALA A 119 3.93 6.98 -0.78
CA ALA A 119 2.78 6.48 -1.53
C ALA A 119 2.02 5.39 -0.75
N LEU A 120 2.77 4.46 -0.14
CA LEU A 120 2.16 3.42 0.71
C LEU A 120 1.51 4.02 1.97
N GLY A 121 2.11 5.06 2.55
CA GLY A 121 1.50 5.75 3.70
C GLY A 121 0.13 6.34 3.34
N LEU A 122 -0.01 6.93 2.15
CA LEU A 122 -1.31 7.44 1.69
C LEU A 122 -2.33 6.30 1.51
N HIS A 123 -1.89 5.16 0.93
CA HIS A 123 -2.74 3.98 0.79
C HIS A 123 -3.20 3.48 2.17
N ASN A 124 -2.28 3.39 3.12
CA ASN A 124 -2.51 2.79 4.42
C ASN A 124 -3.48 3.61 5.31
N VAL A 125 -3.69 4.90 5.01
CA VAL A 125 -4.81 5.65 5.61
C VAL A 125 -6.15 4.99 5.21
N GLY A 126 -6.27 4.56 3.94
CA GLY A 126 -7.47 3.86 3.44
C GLY A 126 -7.73 2.55 4.17
N GLU A 127 -6.68 1.77 4.43
CA GLU A 127 -6.80 0.52 5.20
C GLU A 127 -7.34 0.77 6.61
N GLY A 128 -6.77 1.78 7.28
CA GLY A 128 -7.26 2.18 8.61
C GLY A 128 -8.72 2.58 8.57
N PHE A 129 -9.12 3.31 7.53
CA PHE A 129 -10.52 3.69 7.36
C PHE A 129 -11.42 2.45 7.15
N ALA A 130 -10.97 1.44 6.39
CA ALA A 130 -11.74 0.20 6.19
C ALA A 130 -11.99 -0.52 7.53
N ILE A 131 -10.97 -0.54 8.41
CA ILE A 131 -11.12 -1.05 9.79
C ILE A 131 -12.19 -0.22 10.54
N ALA A 132 -12.08 1.13 10.48
CA ALA A 132 -13.01 2.05 11.14
C ALA A 132 -14.45 1.85 10.65
N ALA A 133 -14.65 1.78 9.34
CA ALA A 133 -15.96 1.58 8.71
C ALA A 133 -16.61 0.27 9.16
N SER A 134 -15.82 -0.81 9.23
CA SER A 134 -16.30 -2.11 9.71
C SER A 134 -16.75 -2.04 11.17
N LEU A 135 -15.96 -1.38 12.02
CA LEU A 135 -16.31 -1.20 13.44
C LEU A 135 -17.55 -0.31 13.61
N LEU A 136 -17.69 0.76 12.82
CA LEU A 136 -18.88 1.64 12.85
C LEU A 136 -20.14 0.88 12.44
N ALA A 137 -20.01 -0.04 11.48
CA ALA A 137 -21.11 -0.90 11.04
C ALA A 137 -21.41 -2.05 12.04
N GLY A 138 -20.68 -2.15 13.16
CA GLY A 138 -20.84 -3.22 14.14
C GLY A 138 -20.26 -4.56 13.68
N ARG A 139 -19.52 -4.60 12.58
CA ARG A 139 -18.96 -5.82 11.97
C ARG A 139 -17.56 -6.09 12.53
N ILE A 140 -17.50 -6.48 13.81
CA ILE A 140 -16.22 -6.70 14.51
C ILE A 140 -15.39 -7.80 13.85
N ALA A 141 -16.03 -8.90 13.43
CA ALA A 141 -15.32 -9.99 12.75
C ALA A 141 -14.65 -9.51 11.46
N SER A 142 -15.34 -8.68 10.66
CA SER A 142 -14.78 -8.10 9.43
C SER A 142 -13.57 -7.22 9.76
N ALA A 143 -13.67 -6.37 10.80
CA ALA A 143 -12.55 -5.51 11.20
C ALA A 143 -11.30 -6.33 11.58
N LEU A 144 -11.50 -7.44 12.32
CA LEU A 144 -10.41 -8.35 12.69
C LEU A 144 -9.78 -9.02 11.47
N LEU A 145 -10.62 -9.51 10.54
CA LEU A 145 -10.15 -10.19 9.33
C LEU A 145 -9.42 -9.21 8.39
N PHE A 146 -9.96 -7.99 8.22
CA PHE A 146 -9.25 -6.94 7.47
C PHE A 146 -7.88 -6.65 8.10
N THR A 147 -7.82 -6.55 9.43
CA THR A 147 -6.54 -6.32 10.13
C THR A 147 -5.52 -7.42 9.81
N VAL A 148 -5.97 -8.70 9.79
CA VAL A 148 -5.09 -9.83 9.45
C VAL A 148 -4.66 -9.76 7.98
N GLY A 149 -5.60 -9.51 7.08
CA GLY A 149 -5.30 -9.36 5.64
C GLY A 149 -4.30 -8.25 5.38
N PHE A 150 -4.56 -7.06 5.96
CA PHE A 150 -3.67 -5.92 5.85
C PHE A 150 -2.29 -6.23 6.44
N ALA A 151 -2.23 -6.90 7.59
CA ALA A 151 -0.94 -7.31 8.18
C ALA A 151 -0.14 -8.20 7.25
N VAL A 152 -0.79 -9.11 6.51
CA VAL A 152 -0.11 -10.02 5.57
C VAL A 152 0.46 -9.24 4.39
N HIS A 153 -0.33 -8.38 3.71
CA HIS A 153 0.23 -7.68 2.56
C HIS A 153 1.15 -6.52 2.96
N ASN A 154 0.92 -5.88 4.10
CA ASN A 154 1.81 -4.84 4.63
C ASN A 154 3.23 -5.39 4.92
N LEU A 155 3.33 -6.69 5.26
CA LEU A 155 4.62 -7.34 5.35
C LEU A 155 5.35 -7.25 3.99
N THR A 156 4.65 -7.47 2.86
CA THR A 156 5.28 -7.39 1.54
C THR A 156 5.60 -5.94 1.15
N GLU A 157 4.84 -4.96 1.65
CA GLU A 157 5.17 -3.54 1.47
C GLU A 157 6.54 -3.21 2.07
N GLY A 158 6.84 -3.80 3.24
CA GLY A 158 8.16 -3.68 3.86
C GLY A 158 9.27 -4.20 2.94
N PHE A 159 9.02 -5.26 2.17
CA PHE A 159 9.98 -5.75 1.17
C PHE A 159 10.26 -4.68 0.12
N ALA A 160 9.21 -4.00 -0.34
CA ALA A 160 9.30 -2.94 -1.35
C ALA A 160 10.13 -1.74 -0.86
N ILE A 161 10.07 -1.41 0.43
CA ILE A 161 10.82 -0.31 1.03
C ILE A 161 12.31 -0.67 1.19
N ALA A 162 12.60 -1.87 1.71
CA ALA A 162 13.98 -2.29 1.97
C ALA A 162 14.70 -2.81 0.71
N GLY A 163 13.96 -3.38 -0.24
CA GLY A 163 14.50 -4.00 -1.46
C GLY A 163 15.45 -3.10 -2.27
N PRO A 164 15.11 -1.83 -2.53
CA PRO A 164 15.98 -0.93 -3.31
C PRO A 164 17.42 -0.83 -2.80
N PHE A 165 17.65 -0.98 -1.50
CA PHE A 165 18.99 -0.90 -0.92
C PHE A 165 19.89 -2.08 -1.34
N PHE A 166 19.29 -3.17 -1.79
CA PHE A 166 20.04 -4.36 -2.21
C PHE A 166 19.99 -4.57 -3.73
N THR A 167 18.96 -4.05 -4.40
CA THR A 167 18.81 -4.23 -5.84
C THR A 167 19.50 -3.14 -6.65
N ARG A 168 19.41 -1.88 -6.22
CA ARG A 168 19.99 -0.75 -6.96
C ARG A 168 21.45 -0.50 -6.63
N SER A 169 21.81 -0.56 -5.36
CA SER A 169 23.18 -0.35 -4.86
C SER A 169 23.44 -1.34 -3.74
N PRO A 170 23.93 -2.55 -4.06
CA PRO A 170 24.06 -3.60 -3.05
C PRO A 170 24.84 -3.15 -1.82
N VAL A 171 24.15 -3.10 -0.71
CA VAL A 171 24.72 -2.74 0.59
C VAL A 171 25.52 -3.89 1.12
N LYS A 172 26.81 -3.66 1.38
CA LYS A 172 27.71 -4.69 1.93
C LYS A 172 27.60 -4.80 3.45
N VAL A 173 27.26 -3.70 4.11
CA VAL A 173 27.14 -3.62 5.57
C VAL A 173 25.82 -2.97 5.96
N VAL A 174 25.06 -3.65 6.77
CA VAL A 174 23.84 -3.10 7.37
C VAL A 174 24.26 -2.43 8.68
N ASP A 175 24.47 -1.14 8.63
CA ASP A 175 24.87 -0.33 9.79
C ASP A 175 23.63 0.32 10.43
N LYS A 176 23.87 0.98 11.53
CA LYS A 176 22.79 1.69 12.25
C LYS A 176 22.10 2.80 11.43
N UNK A 177 22.55 3.33 10.52
CA UNK A 177 22.07 4.25 9.73
C UNK A 177 21.07 3.82 8.87
N LEU A 178 21.54 2.80 8.21
CA LEU A 178 20.60 2.15 7.32
C LEU A 178 19.39 1.56 8.07
N VAL A 179 19.61 0.88 9.17
CA VAL A 179 18.51 0.33 9.99
C VAL A 179 17.55 1.44 10.40
N SER A 180 18.08 2.55 10.92
CA SER A 180 17.24 3.69 11.36
C SER A 180 16.48 4.32 10.19
N LEU A 181 17.14 4.48 9.04
CA LEU A 181 16.49 5.02 7.83
C LEU A 181 15.35 4.12 7.37
N VAL A 182 15.61 2.83 7.21
CA VAL A 182 14.59 1.87 6.72
C VAL A 182 13.45 1.78 7.74
N ALA A 183 13.77 1.75 9.04
CA ALA A 183 12.72 1.73 10.09
C ALA A 183 11.86 3.01 10.01
N GLY A 184 12.48 4.18 9.88
CA GLY A 184 11.74 5.45 9.73
C GLY A 184 10.83 5.45 8.50
N LEU A 185 11.34 4.98 7.36
CA LEU A 185 10.56 4.89 6.12
C LEU A 185 9.42 3.88 6.25
N SER A 186 9.67 2.75 6.93
CA SER A 186 8.62 1.74 7.15
C SER A 186 7.54 2.24 8.10
N LEU A 187 7.91 3.01 9.11
CA LEU A 187 6.92 3.64 10.01
C LEU A 187 6.14 4.74 9.27
N LEU A 188 6.80 5.50 8.38
CA LEU A 188 6.13 6.49 7.53
C LEU A 188 5.06 5.81 6.64
N ALA A 189 5.36 4.63 6.14
CA ALA A 189 4.41 3.85 5.33
C ALA A 189 3.30 3.21 6.19
N GLY A 190 3.67 2.51 7.25
CA GLY A 190 2.73 1.66 7.99
C GLY A 190 1.88 2.40 9.03
N LEU A 191 2.47 3.35 9.79
CA LEU A 191 1.72 4.00 10.87
C LEU A 191 0.48 4.79 10.42
N PRO A 192 0.38 5.30 9.15
CA PRO A 192 -0.85 5.95 8.70
C PRO A 192 -2.12 5.09 8.76
N VAL A 193 -2.02 3.77 8.89
CA VAL A 193 -3.20 2.93 9.22
C VAL A 193 -3.88 3.43 10.50
N VAL A 194 -3.09 3.89 11.50
CA VAL A 194 -3.65 4.34 12.78
C VAL A 194 -4.55 5.59 12.61
N PRO A 195 -4.08 6.72 12.04
CA PRO A 195 -5.00 7.86 11.83
C PRO A 195 -6.18 7.51 10.92
N GLY A 196 -6.03 6.62 9.94
CA GLY A 196 -7.16 6.10 9.17
C GLY A 196 -8.20 5.44 10.09
N ALA A 197 -7.74 4.57 10.99
CA ALA A 197 -8.63 3.88 11.94
C ALA A 197 -9.25 4.85 12.96
N LEU A 198 -8.58 5.98 13.26
CA LEU A 198 -9.13 6.99 14.20
C LEU A 198 -10.37 7.70 13.66
N VAL A 199 -10.66 7.62 12.35
CA VAL A 199 -11.90 8.15 11.76
C VAL A 199 -13.13 7.50 12.43
N TYR A 200 -12.99 6.32 13.00
CA TYR A 200 -14.02 5.67 13.84
C TYR A 200 -14.63 6.65 14.86
N TYR A 201 -13.78 7.43 15.54
CA TYR A 201 -14.25 8.34 16.60
C TYR A 201 -15.01 9.55 16.08
N LEU A 202 -14.88 9.82 14.77
CA LEU A 202 -15.62 10.91 14.12
C LEU A 202 -17.00 10.45 13.62
N GLY A 203 -17.25 9.14 13.60
CA GLY A 203 -18.51 8.57 13.14
C GLY A 203 -18.79 8.82 11.65
N VAL A 204 -17.74 9.04 10.86
CA VAL A 204 -17.90 9.32 9.42
C VAL A 204 -18.24 8.03 8.67
N SER A 205 -19.37 8.03 7.97
CA SER A 205 -19.87 6.88 7.19
C SER A 205 -20.35 7.28 5.80
N SER A 206 -19.85 8.39 5.25
CA SER A 206 -20.22 8.87 3.91
C SER A 206 -19.62 7.98 2.82
N GLU A 207 -20.44 7.50 1.89
CA GLU A 207 -19.98 6.70 0.74
C GLU A 207 -19.04 7.52 -0.16
N LEU A 208 -19.34 8.80 -0.38
CA LEU A 208 -18.47 9.68 -1.17
C LEU A 208 -17.10 9.85 -0.49
N PHE A 209 -17.08 9.97 0.84
CA PHE A 209 -15.81 10.05 1.59
C PHE A 209 -15.01 8.75 1.43
N THR A 210 -15.68 7.59 1.55
CA THR A 210 -15.06 6.27 1.35
C THR A 210 -14.47 6.17 -0.07
N ALA A 211 -15.27 6.49 -1.09
CA ALA A 211 -14.83 6.43 -2.50
C ALA A 211 -13.63 7.36 -2.74
N THR A 212 -13.62 8.54 -2.08
CA THR A 212 -12.51 9.49 -2.20
C THR A 212 -11.21 8.89 -1.61
N LEU A 213 -11.29 8.29 -0.41
CA LEU A 213 -10.12 7.66 0.22
C LEU A 213 -9.62 6.46 -0.61
N LEU A 214 -10.54 5.64 -1.12
CA LEU A 214 -10.18 4.51 -1.98
C LEU A 214 -9.52 5.00 -3.28
N THR A 215 -9.97 6.13 -3.83
CA THR A 215 -9.36 6.73 -5.02
C THR A 215 -7.93 7.19 -4.74
N ILE A 216 -7.72 7.85 -3.59
CA ILE A 216 -6.38 8.26 -3.15
C ILE A 216 -5.48 7.02 -2.97
N ALA A 217 -6.02 5.99 -2.33
CA ALA A 217 -5.32 4.72 -2.11
C ALA A 217 -4.94 4.07 -3.46
N THR A 218 -5.90 3.95 -4.39
CA THR A 218 -5.66 3.39 -5.73
C THR A 218 -4.54 4.14 -6.44
N ALA A 219 -4.63 5.48 -6.48
CA ALA A 219 -3.64 6.32 -7.16
C ALA A 219 -2.24 6.14 -6.55
N SER A 220 -2.16 6.11 -5.22
CA SER A 220 -0.89 6.00 -4.50
C SER A 220 -0.28 4.60 -4.63
N ILE A 221 -1.11 3.54 -4.59
CA ILE A 221 -0.65 2.16 -4.84
C ILE A 221 -0.05 2.06 -6.24
N ILE A 222 -0.76 2.56 -7.27
CA ILE A 222 -0.26 2.48 -8.65
C ILE A 222 1.09 3.19 -8.75
N TYR A 223 1.23 4.34 -8.08
CA TYR A 223 2.50 5.08 -8.07
C TYR A 223 3.63 4.25 -7.45
N ALA A 224 3.41 3.66 -6.27
CA ALA A 224 4.37 2.79 -5.59
C ALA A 224 4.70 1.56 -6.44
N MET A 225 3.67 0.91 -6.97
CA MET A 225 3.78 -0.30 -7.81
C MET A 225 4.70 -0.08 -9.01
N LEU A 226 4.56 1.05 -9.70
CA LEU A 226 5.42 1.37 -10.85
C LEU A 226 6.89 1.44 -10.44
N HIS A 227 7.21 2.11 -9.34
CA HIS A 227 8.59 2.22 -8.83
C HIS A 227 9.19 0.87 -8.44
N ILE A 228 8.39 0.02 -7.79
CA ILE A 228 8.81 -1.30 -7.32
C ILE A 228 9.02 -2.24 -8.51
N ASN A 229 8.09 -2.25 -9.47
CA ASN A 229 8.18 -3.11 -10.64
C ASN A 229 9.35 -2.74 -11.55
N LEU A 230 9.67 -1.44 -11.67
CA LEU A 230 10.88 -1.02 -12.39
C LEU A 230 12.15 -1.55 -11.72
N SER A 231 12.17 -1.64 -10.39
CA SER A 231 13.29 -2.22 -9.65
C SER A 231 13.40 -3.73 -9.87
N ALA A 232 12.27 -4.43 -9.86
CA ALA A 232 12.21 -5.88 -10.13
C ALA A 232 12.64 -6.19 -11.57
N LEU A 233 12.12 -5.41 -12.52
CA LEU A 233 12.40 -5.56 -13.96
C LEU A 233 13.91 -5.53 -14.24
N ALA A 234 14.62 -4.59 -13.60
CA ALA A 234 16.07 -4.42 -13.77
C ALA A 234 16.87 -5.65 -13.30
N LYS A 235 16.32 -6.45 -12.38
CA LYS A 235 17.03 -7.60 -11.79
C LYS A 235 16.59 -8.94 -12.37
N LEU A 236 15.44 -9.01 -13.04
CA LEU A 236 14.85 -10.28 -13.50
C LEU A 236 14.89 -10.47 -15.02
N GLY A 237 15.75 -9.74 -15.69
CA GLY A 237 15.95 -9.91 -17.13
C GLY A 237 15.02 -9.10 -18.02
N GLY A 238 14.47 -8.04 -17.49
CA GLY A 238 13.57 -7.16 -18.25
C GLY A 238 12.22 -7.81 -18.50
N VAL A 239 11.44 -7.24 -19.43
CA VAL A 239 10.11 -7.74 -19.81
C VAL A 239 10.20 -9.11 -20.51
N SER A 240 11.36 -9.49 -21.04
CA SER A 240 11.59 -10.80 -21.65
C SER A 240 11.92 -11.87 -20.62
N GLY A 241 12.22 -11.49 -19.39
CA GLY A 241 12.59 -12.43 -18.32
C GLY A 241 11.37 -13.12 -17.74
N PRO A 242 11.28 -14.47 -17.84
CA PRO A 242 10.10 -15.17 -17.30
C PRO A 242 9.95 -14.99 -15.79
N LEU A 243 11.04 -14.85 -15.05
CA LEU A 243 11.00 -14.66 -13.59
C LEU A 243 10.31 -13.35 -13.20
N PHE A 244 10.39 -12.31 -14.05
CA PHE A 244 9.68 -11.04 -13.81
C PHE A 244 8.16 -11.29 -13.74
N TRP A 245 7.63 -11.95 -14.79
CA TRP A 245 6.19 -12.22 -14.86
C TRP A 245 5.74 -13.21 -13.77
N ILE A 246 6.54 -14.25 -13.54
CA ILE A 246 6.23 -15.23 -12.47
C ILE A 246 6.14 -14.52 -11.11
N SER A 247 7.06 -13.59 -10.81
CA SER A 247 7.05 -12.88 -9.52
C SER A 247 5.79 -12.02 -9.37
N ILE A 248 5.40 -11.27 -10.42
CA ILE A 248 4.19 -10.43 -10.40
C ILE A 248 2.94 -11.31 -10.23
N PHE A 249 2.81 -12.37 -11.05
CA PHE A 249 1.64 -13.25 -10.96
C PHE A 249 1.57 -13.98 -9.61
N SER A 250 2.72 -14.31 -9.02
CA SER A 250 2.75 -14.89 -7.65
C SER A 250 2.22 -13.89 -6.62
N GLY A 251 2.55 -12.60 -6.77
CA GLY A 251 2.04 -11.54 -5.88
C GLY A 251 0.54 -11.35 -6.03
N ILE A 252 0.05 -11.29 -7.27
CA ILE A 252 -1.39 -11.20 -7.56
C ILE A 252 -2.11 -12.40 -6.95
N ALA A 253 -1.59 -13.62 -7.16
CA ALA A 253 -2.20 -14.84 -6.65
C ALA A 253 -2.21 -14.86 -5.11
N LEU A 254 -1.14 -14.38 -4.47
CA LEU A 254 -1.06 -14.29 -3.02
C LEU A 254 -2.13 -13.35 -2.47
N ALA A 255 -2.25 -12.14 -3.03
CA ALA A 255 -3.23 -11.14 -2.59
C ALA A 255 -4.66 -11.66 -2.81
N TYR A 256 -4.96 -12.16 -4.01
CA TYR A 256 -6.27 -12.73 -4.36
C TYR A 256 -6.67 -13.86 -3.40
N THR A 257 -5.73 -14.77 -3.12
CA THR A 257 -5.99 -15.92 -2.25
C THR A 257 -6.28 -15.46 -0.81
N THR A 258 -5.46 -14.52 -0.31
CA THR A 258 -5.63 -13.96 1.05
C THR A 258 -7.02 -13.33 1.18
N GLU A 259 -7.38 -12.49 0.22
CA GLU A 259 -8.67 -11.80 0.23
C GLU A 259 -9.84 -12.78 0.11
N THR A 260 -9.74 -13.75 -0.81
CA THR A 260 -10.79 -14.77 -0.98
C THR A 260 -11.03 -15.54 0.33
N ILE A 261 -9.96 -15.89 1.04
CA ILE A 261 -10.05 -16.55 2.36
C ILE A 261 -10.77 -15.64 3.36
N ILE A 262 -10.40 -14.35 3.38
CA ILE A 262 -11.02 -13.37 4.27
C ILE A 262 -12.53 -13.27 3.96
N LEU A 263 -12.91 -13.08 2.70
CA LEU A 263 -14.31 -12.96 2.29
C LEU A 263 -15.10 -14.20 2.65
N PHE A 264 -14.57 -15.41 2.40
CA PHE A 264 -15.21 -16.67 2.76
C PHE A 264 -15.42 -16.78 4.27
N SER A 265 -14.50 -16.25 5.06
CA SER A 265 -14.56 -16.34 6.53
C SER A 265 -15.61 -15.42 7.15
N ILE A 266 -16.09 -14.40 6.40
CA ILE A 266 -17.10 -13.44 6.90
C ILE A 266 -18.47 -13.60 6.24
N SER A 267 -18.59 -14.48 5.23
CA SER A 267 -19.86 -14.81 4.57
C SER A 267 -20.67 -15.85 5.38
#